data_bee3e8adb96c65e175ad70357277c84a
#
_entry.id   bee3e8adb96c65e175ad70357277c84a
#
_cell.length_a   1.000
_cell.length_b   1.000
_cell.length_c   1.000
_cell.angle_alpha   90.00
_cell.angle_beta   90.00
_cell.angle_gamma   90.00
#
_symmetry.space_group_name_H-M   'P 1'
#
loop_
_entity.id
_entity.type
_entity.pdbx_description
1 polymer ?
#
loop_
_entity_poly.entity_id
_entity_poly.type
_entity_poly.pdbx_seq_one_letter_code
_entity_poly.pdbx_strand_id
1 'polypeptide(L)'
;MAQIADEKLHWQPNAASNSIATIVKHLWGNMLSRWTDFLTTDGEKPWRAREAEFDNDLRTRAEVLAHWEAGWQCLFAALDALTPADLKRLIYIRNQGHTVTEAINRQLAHYPYHVGQLVFIARLVANEAWQSLSIPRGNSAVYNAEKFAKPPHQAHFTDELLGK
;
A
#
# COMPACT_ATOMS: atom_id res chain seq x y z
N MET A 1 -9.57 1.10 5.66
CA MET A 1 -10.69 1.95 5.15
C MET A 1 -12.05 1.56 5.74
N ALA A 2 -12.29 0.32 6.13
CA ALA A 2 -13.60 -0.13 6.66
C ALA A 2 -14.10 0.60 7.93
N GLN A 3 -13.21 1.22 8.71
CA GLN A 3 -13.56 1.86 9.98
C GLN A 3 -14.00 3.34 9.86
N ILE A 4 -14.09 3.88 8.65
CA ILE A 4 -14.41 5.29 8.44
C ILE A 4 -15.64 5.42 7.53
N ALA A 5 -16.42 6.49 7.71
CA ALA A 5 -17.58 6.80 6.87
C ALA A 5 -17.13 7.25 5.47
N ASP A 6 -18.01 7.09 4.47
CA ASP A 6 -17.69 7.32 3.06
C ASP A 6 -17.26 8.75 2.78
N GLU A 7 -17.94 9.72 3.35
CA GLU A 7 -17.62 11.14 3.21
C GLU A 7 -16.26 11.52 3.79
N LYS A 8 -15.72 10.69 4.70
CA LYS A 8 -14.40 10.91 5.31
C LYS A 8 -13.25 10.44 4.42
N LEU A 9 -13.51 9.67 3.37
CA LEU A 9 -12.47 9.26 2.40
C LEU A 9 -11.85 10.45 1.67
N HIS A 10 -12.60 11.55 1.54
CA HIS A 10 -12.21 12.78 0.84
C HIS A 10 -11.74 13.88 1.77
N TRP A 11 -11.76 13.64 3.08
CA TRP A 11 -11.36 14.64 4.06
C TRP A 11 -9.87 14.96 3.97
N GLN A 12 -9.56 16.25 4.03
CA GLN A 12 -8.20 16.79 4.04
C GLN A 12 -8.05 17.72 5.24
N PRO A 13 -6.96 17.65 6.01
CA PRO A 13 -6.72 18.57 7.12
C PRO A 13 -6.46 20.01 6.66
N ASN A 14 -5.97 20.18 5.44
CA ASN A 14 -5.71 21.46 4.78
C ASN A 14 -5.50 21.24 3.27
N ALA A 15 -5.43 22.33 2.50
CA ALA A 15 -5.29 22.28 1.05
C ALA A 15 -3.96 21.65 0.54
N ALA A 16 -2.93 21.62 1.37
CA ALA A 16 -1.63 21.03 1.01
C ALA A 16 -1.53 19.54 1.32
N SER A 17 -2.53 18.97 1.98
CA SER A 17 -2.55 17.57 2.40
C SER A 17 -3.46 16.74 1.50
N ASN A 18 -3.07 15.48 1.28
CA ASN A 18 -3.86 14.55 0.50
C ASN A 18 -4.95 13.89 1.36
N SER A 19 -6.09 13.57 0.74
CA SER A 19 -7.12 12.71 1.31
C SER A 19 -6.76 11.23 1.19
N ILE A 20 -7.52 10.34 1.86
CA ILE A 20 -7.39 8.90 1.67
C ILE A 20 -7.63 8.53 0.19
N ALA A 21 -8.67 9.08 -0.42
CA ALA A 21 -9.01 8.83 -1.83
C ALA A 21 -7.86 9.24 -2.76
N THR A 22 -7.27 10.40 -2.54
CA THR A 22 -6.11 10.90 -3.32
C THR A 22 -4.88 10.01 -3.16
N ILE A 23 -4.55 9.59 -1.92
CA ILE A 23 -3.41 8.70 -1.67
C ILE A 23 -3.62 7.34 -2.35
N VAL A 24 -4.83 6.78 -2.30
CA VAL A 24 -5.16 5.52 -2.97
C VAL A 24 -5.02 5.66 -4.49
N LYS A 25 -5.55 6.73 -5.08
CA LYS A 25 -5.42 7.03 -6.51
C LYS A 25 -3.95 7.14 -6.92
N HIS A 26 -3.13 7.83 -6.12
CA HIS A 26 -1.69 7.92 -6.34
C HIS A 26 -1.00 6.56 -6.26
N LEU A 27 -1.29 5.75 -5.26
CA LEU A 27 -0.73 4.40 -5.13
C LEU A 27 -1.11 3.51 -6.32
N TRP A 28 -2.37 3.54 -6.73
CA TRP A 28 -2.87 2.83 -7.91
C TRP A 28 -2.10 3.23 -9.18
N GLY A 29 -2.04 4.51 -9.51
CA GLY A 29 -1.33 5.01 -10.69
C GLY A 29 0.17 4.66 -10.65
N ASN A 30 0.79 4.73 -9.46
CA ASN A 30 2.16 4.32 -9.26
C ASN A 30 2.36 2.82 -9.51
N MET A 31 1.53 1.96 -8.90
CA MET A 31 1.65 0.51 -9.04
C MET A 31 1.47 0.07 -10.50
N LEU A 32 0.44 0.56 -11.19
CA LEU A 32 0.25 0.27 -12.60
C LEU A 32 1.43 0.73 -13.45
N SER A 33 1.91 1.95 -13.24
CA SER A 33 3.04 2.47 -14.00
C SER A 33 4.32 1.65 -13.76
N ARG A 34 4.61 1.31 -12.53
CA ARG A 34 5.86 0.64 -12.16
C ARG A 34 5.89 -0.85 -12.50
N TRP A 35 4.75 -1.53 -12.49
CA TRP A 35 4.72 -3.00 -12.54
C TRP A 35 4.14 -3.58 -13.82
N THR A 36 3.39 -2.80 -14.62
CA THR A 36 2.95 -3.28 -15.95
C THR A 36 4.17 -3.42 -16.86
N ASP A 37 4.39 -4.63 -17.42
CA ASP A 37 5.47 -4.95 -18.36
C ASP A 37 6.86 -4.44 -17.92
N PHE A 38 7.12 -4.41 -16.62
CA PHE A 38 8.25 -3.70 -16.02
C PHE A 38 9.61 -4.31 -16.37
N LEU A 39 9.65 -5.58 -16.76
CA LEU A 39 10.88 -6.24 -17.20
C LEU A 39 11.32 -5.82 -18.61
N THR A 40 10.45 -5.20 -19.39
CA THR A 40 10.67 -4.91 -20.80
C THR A 40 10.43 -3.45 -21.18
N THR A 41 9.77 -2.69 -20.31
CA THR A 41 9.45 -1.27 -20.54
C THR A 41 9.87 -0.41 -19.36
N ASP A 42 10.01 0.90 -19.58
CA ASP A 42 10.29 1.83 -18.48
C ASP A 42 9.14 1.86 -17.47
N GLY A 43 9.47 1.95 -16.18
CA GLY A 43 8.50 2.08 -15.09
C GLY A 43 7.76 3.43 -15.04
N GLU A 44 8.11 4.39 -15.87
CA GLU A 44 7.28 5.58 -16.12
C GLU A 44 6.58 5.39 -17.47
N LYS A 45 5.26 5.30 -17.44
CA LYS A 45 4.45 4.99 -18.62
C LYS A 45 3.94 6.27 -19.29
N PRO A 46 3.93 6.36 -20.65
CA PRO A 46 3.41 7.53 -21.37
C PRO A 46 1.94 7.85 -21.07
N TRP A 47 1.15 6.84 -20.71
CA TRP A 47 -0.26 7.00 -20.37
C TRP A 47 -0.50 7.43 -18.92
N ARG A 48 0.55 7.50 -18.07
CA ARG A 48 0.41 7.89 -16.67
C ARG A 48 0.21 9.40 -16.54
N ALA A 49 -0.95 9.80 -16.08
CA ALA A 49 -1.24 11.21 -15.77
C ALA A 49 -0.94 11.50 -14.28
N ARG A 50 0.37 11.56 -13.94
CA ARG A 50 0.82 11.65 -12.54
C ARG A 50 0.20 12.81 -11.76
N GLU A 51 0.10 13.99 -12.37
CA GLU A 51 -0.45 15.18 -11.70
C GLU A 51 -1.94 14.99 -11.38
N ALA A 52 -2.70 14.35 -12.27
CA ALA A 52 -4.10 14.04 -12.05
C ALA A 52 -4.34 12.99 -10.92
N GLU A 53 -3.31 12.26 -10.50
CA GLU A 53 -3.41 11.36 -9.34
C GLU A 53 -3.71 12.13 -8.04
N PHE A 54 -3.37 13.41 -7.99
CA PHE A 54 -3.57 14.26 -6.82
C PHE A 54 -4.89 15.04 -6.82
N ASP A 55 -5.70 14.89 -7.87
CA ASP A 55 -7.06 15.44 -7.88
C ASP A 55 -7.96 14.58 -6.99
N ASN A 56 -8.68 15.22 -6.07
CA ASN A 56 -9.61 14.53 -5.15
C ASN A 56 -10.97 14.31 -5.82
N ASP A 57 -10.97 13.53 -6.91
CA ASP A 57 -12.09 13.37 -7.86
C ASP A 57 -12.75 11.98 -7.84
N LEU A 58 -12.22 11.00 -7.12
CA LEU A 58 -12.93 9.74 -6.84
C LEU A 58 -14.17 10.06 -6.00
N ARG A 59 -15.35 9.58 -6.40
CA ARG A 59 -16.63 10.03 -5.82
C ARG A 59 -17.18 9.08 -4.77
N THR A 60 -16.88 7.80 -4.87
CA THR A 60 -17.49 6.75 -4.05
C THR A 60 -16.45 5.86 -3.38
N ARG A 61 -16.83 5.24 -2.26
CA ARG A 61 -16.03 4.17 -1.64
C ARG A 61 -15.71 3.04 -2.62
N ALA A 62 -16.67 2.68 -3.46
CA ALA A 62 -16.49 1.60 -4.44
C ALA A 62 -15.36 1.94 -5.42
N GLU A 63 -15.29 3.17 -5.91
CA GLU A 63 -14.19 3.63 -6.78
C GLU A 63 -12.84 3.61 -6.06
N VAL A 64 -12.78 4.08 -4.83
CA VAL A 64 -11.55 4.06 -4.01
C VAL A 64 -11.07 2.63 -3.78
N LEU A 65 -11.97 1.71 -3.43
CA LEU A 65 -11.63 0.30 -3.23
C LEU A 65 -11.23 -0.38 -4.53
N ALA A 66 -11.90 -0.09 -5.65
CA ALA A 66 -11.53 -0.63 -6.95
C ALA A 66 -10.10 -0.23 -7.38
N HIS A 67 -9.72 1.04 -7.16
CA HIS A 67 -8.36 1.51 -7.41
C HIS A 67 -7.34 0.82 -6.48
N TRP A 68 -7.67 0.69 -5.21
CA TRP A 68 -6.83 0.00 -4.24
C TRP A 68 -6.57 -1.46 -4.66
N GLU A 69 -7.61 -2.22 -4.94
CA GLU A 69 -7.49 -3.63 -5.33
C GLU A 69 -6.75 -3.80 -6.67
N ALA A 70 -7.06 -2.99 -7.68
CA ALA A 70 -6.40 -3.05 -8.98
C ALA A 70 -4.90 -2.73 -8.88
N GLY A 71 -4.50 -1.77 -8.05
CA GLY A 71 -3.09 -1.46 -7.83
C GLY A 71 -2.33 -2.62 -7.20
N TRP A 72 -2.84 -3.18 -6.10
CA TRP A 72 -2.21 -4.32 -5.43
C TRP A 72 -2.21 -5.58 -6.30
N GLN A 73 -3.28 -5.84 -7.04
CA GLN A 73 -3.33 -6.96 -7.98
C GLN A 73 -2.24 -6.86 -9.05
N CYS A 74 -2.03 -5.67 -9.62
CA CYS A 74 -0.97 -5.43 -10.59
C CYS A 74 0.42 -5.72 -10.00
N LEU A 75 0.70 -5.21 -8.80
CA LEU A 75 1.95 -5.47 -8.08
C LEU A 75 2.16 -6.97 -7.83
N PHE A 76 1.20 -7.64 -7.21
CA PHE A 76 1.35 -9.04 -6.84
C PHE A 76 1.49 -9.94 -8.06
N ALA A 77 0.70 -9.71 -9.11
CA ALA A 77 0.85 -10.46 -10.36
C ALA A 77 2.25 -10.30 -11.00
N ALA A 78 2.82 -9.09 -10.92
CA ALA A 78 4.18 -8.86 -11.41
C ALA A 78 5.24 -9.56 -10.55
N LEU A 79 5.08 -9.58 -9.22
CA LEU A 79 6.02 -10.24 -8.31
C LEU A 79 5.92 -11.76 -8.38
N ASP A 80 4.72 -12.33 -8.48
CA ASP A 80 4.47 -13.77 -8.55
C ASP A 80 5.05 -14.40 -9.84
N ALA A 81 5.19 -13.60 -10.90
CA ALA A 81 5.78 -14.03 -12.16
C ALA A 81 7.32 -14.06 -12.15
N LEU A 82 7.98 -13.52 -11.10
CA LEU A 82 9.44 -13.43 -11.02
C LEU A 82 10.06 -14.78 -10.66
N THR A 83 11.21 -15.04 -11.31
CA THR A 83 12.12 -16.10 -10.91
C THR A 83 13.33 -15.52 -10.15
N PRO A 84 14.08 -16.34 -9.41
CA PRO A 84 15.31 -15.88 -8.75
C PRO A 84 16.33 -15.25 -9.74
N ALA A 85 16.35 -15.69 -11.00
CA ALA A 85 17.22 -15.13 -12.03
C ALA A 85 16.85 -13.70 -12.42
N ASP A 86 15.57 -13.35 -12.34
CA ASP A 86 15.07 -12.02 -12.69
C ASP A 86 15.49 -10.95 -11.67
N LEU A 87 15.75 -11.32 -10.42
CA LEU A 87 16.06 -10.37 -9.35
C LEU A 87 17.31 -9.50 -9.65
N LYS A 88 18.22 -9.98 -10.46
CA LYS A 88 19.44 -9.27 -10.86
C LYS A 88 19.30 -8.55 -12.19
N ARG A 89 18.18 -8.71 -12.90
CA ARG A 89 17.97 -8.03 -14.18
C ARG A 89 17.92 -6.53 -13.99
N LEU A 90 18.44 -5.81 -14.97
CA LEU A 90 18.33 -4.35 -15.01
C LEU A 90 17.00 -3.96 -15.64
N ILE A 91 16.27 -3.10 -14.96
CA ILE A 91 15.07 -2.44 -15.43
C ILE A 91 15.24 -0.92 -15.33
N TYR A 92 14.37 -0.17 -15.97
CA TYR A 92 14.49 1.29 -16.01
C TYR A 92 13.27 1.96 -15.39
N ILE A 93 13.51 3.05 -14.69
CA ILE A 93 12.49 3.97 -14.18
C ILE A 93 12.96 5.37 -14.54
N ARG A 94 12.28 6.04 -15.47
CA ARG A 94 12.69 7.34 -16.02
C ARG A 94 14.12 7.31 -16.57
N ASN A 95 14.41 6.31 -17.36
CA ASN A 95 15.74 6.01 -17.93
C ASN A 95 16.87 5.79 -16.91
N GLN A 96 16.53 5.66 -15.62
CA GLN A 96 17.52 5.28 -14.58
C GLN A 96 17.46 3.78 -14.34
N GLY A 97 18.61 3.12 -14.50
CA GLY A 97 18.74 1.67 -14.32
C GLY A 97 18.70 1.27 -12.85
N HIS A 98 17.93 0.24 -12.56
CA HIS A 98 17.81 -0.41 -11.26
C HIS A 98 17.80 -1.92 -11.47
N THR A 99 18.38 -2.68 -10.57
CA THR A 99 18.06 -4.11 -10.50
C THR A 99 16.59 -4.28 -10.07
N VAL A 100 15.98 -5.42 -10.42
CA VAL A 100 14.63 -5.75 -9.95
C VAL A 100 14.56 -5.69 -8.42
N THR A 101 15.58 -6.21 -7.72
CA THR A 101 15.69 -6.12 -6.25
C THR A 101 15.68 -4.68 -5.75
N GLU A 102 16.43 -3.78 -6.37
CA GLU A 102 16.45 -2.36 -5.98
C GLU A 102 15.09 -1.68 -6.23
N ALA A 103 14.43 -2.02 -7.35
CA ALA A 103 13.10 -1.51 -7.64
C ALA A 103 12.06 -1.99 -6.61
N ILE A 104 12.11 -3.28 -6.21
CA ILE A 104 11.26 -3.82 -5.13
C ILE A 104 11.54 -3.08 -3.82
N ASN A 105 12.80 -2.94 -3.41
CA ASN A 105 13.18 -2.25 -2.17
C ASN A 105 12.72 -0.79 -2.15
N ARG A 106 12.80 -0.11 -3.30
CA ARG A 106 12.27 1.25 -3.44
C ARG A 106 10.77 1.31 -3.15
N GLN A 107 10.00 0.33 -3.61
CA GLN A 107 8.57 0.29 -3.35
C GLN A 107 8.24 -0.17 -1.93
N LEU A 108 9.08 -1.02 -1.33
CA LEU A 108 8.99 -1.35 0.10
C LEU A 108 9.18 -0.13 1.02
N ALA A 109 9.86 0.91 0.57
CA ALA A 109 9.92 2.19 1.29
C ALA A 109 8.74 3.10 0.96
N HIS A 110 8.27 3.12 -0.29
CA HIS A 110 7.25 4.03 -0.79
C HIS A 110 5.83 3.65 -0.35
N TYR A 111 5.45 2.38 -0.50
CA TYR A 111 4.08 1.96 -0.17
C TYR A 111 3.78 2.01 1.32
N PRO A 112 4.63 1.50 2.23
CA PRO A 112 4.41 1.67 3.66
C PRO A 112 4.35 3.13 4.13
N TYR A 113 5.12 4.02 3.50
CA TYR A 113 5.04 5.46 3.77
C TYR A 113 3.61 5.99 3.53
N HIS A 114 3.02 5.66 2.38
CA HIS A 114 1.65 6.07 2.07
C HIS A 114 0.59 5.32 2.88
N VAL A 115 0.79 4.02 3.14
CA VAL A 115 -0.10 3.24 4.03
C VAL A 115 -0.11 3.85 5.44
N GLY A 116 1.05 4.29 5.94
CA GLY A 116 1.14 5.02 7.21
C GLY A 116 0.32 6.31 7.21
N GLN A 117 0.34 7.07 6.11
CA GLN A 117 -0.51 8.27 5.95
C GLN A 117 -2.00 7.91 5.93
N LEU A 118 -2.40 6.85 5.19
CA LEU A 118 -3.79 6.36 5.18
C LEU A 118 -4.27 6.00 6.58
N VAL A 119 -3.45 5.26 7.35
CA VAL A 119 -3.79 4.85 8.72
C VAL A 119 -3.87 6.07 9.64
N PHE A 120 -2.94 7.01 9.51
CA PHE A 120 -2.93 8.23 10.32
C PHE A 120 -4.18 9.08 10.08
N ILE A 121 -4.54 9.33 8.81
CA ILE A 121 -5.74 10.10 8.44
C ILE A 121 -6.99 9.35 8.91
N ALA A 122 -7.08 8.04 8.67
CA ALA A 122 -8.22 7.23 9.09
C ALA A 122 -8.43 7.29 10.61
N ARG A 123 -7.33 7.24 11.38
CA ARG A 123 -7.38 7.38 12.83
C ARG A 123 -7.84 8.78 13.27
N LEU A 124 -7.39 9.83 12.61
CA LEU A 124 -7.85 11.21 12.91
C LEU A 124 -9.35 11.36 12.71
N VAL A 125 -9.89 10.84 11.59
CA VAL A 125 -11.30 11.02 11.25
C VAL A 125 -12.23 10.05 11.98
N ALA A 126 -11.74 8.86 12.39
CA ALA A 126 -12.48 7.90 13.18
C ALA A 126 -12.50 8.27 14.70
N ASN A 127 -11.48 9.02 15.14
CA ASN A 127 -11.34 9.47 16.53
C ASN A 127 -11.53 8.32 17.54
N GLU A 128 -12.45 8.44 18.47
CA GLU A 128 -12.73 7.44 19.53
C GLU A 128 -13.27 6.11 18.99
N ALA A 129 -13.86 6.10 17.80
CA ALA A 129 -14.34 4.88 17.16
C ALA A 129 -13.21 4.03 16.54
N TRP A 130 -11.97 4.54 16.52
CA TRP A 130 -10.83 3.84 15.93
C TRP A 130 -10.47 2.57 16.69
N GLN A 131 -10.39 1.46 15.96
CA GLN A 131 -9.89 0.20 16.47
C GLN A 131 -8.46 -0.05 15.97
N SER A 132 -7.54 -0.42 16.87
CA SER A 132 -6.15 -0.69 16.50
C SER A 132 -6.05 -1.79 15.44
N LEU A 133 -5.21 -1.59 14.45
CA LEU A 133 -4.90 -2.59 13.41
C LEU A 133 -3.83 -3.61 13.85
N SER A 134 -3.32 -3.45 15.06
CA SER A 134 -2.34 -4.34 15.69
C SER A 134 -2.70 -4.52 17.17
N ILE A 135 -1.72 -4.62 18.06
CA ILE A 135 -1.94 -4.77 19.49
C ILE A 135 -2.53 -3.46 20.06
N PRO A 136 -3.76 -3.46 20.63
CA PRO A 136 -4.31 -2.28 21.27
C PRO A 136 -3.45 -1.80 22.45
N ARG A 137 -3.48 -0.50 22.70
CA ARG A 137 -2.78 0.07 23.85
C ARG A 137 -3.24 -0.61 25.17
N GLY A 138 -2.28 -1.06 25.96
CA GLY A 138 -2.52 -1.76 27.22
C GLY A 138 -2.60 -3.28 27.10
N ASN A 139 -2.72 -3.86 25.88
CA ASN A 139 -2.91 -5.30 25.69
C ASN A 139 -1.60 -6.07 25.40
N SER A 140 -0.44 -5.40 25.41
CA SER A 140 0.84 -6.07 25.09
C SER A 140 1.17 -7.25 26.02
N ALA A 141 0.85 -7.16 27.30
CA ALA A 141 1.11 -8.24 28.24
C ALA A 141 0.28 -9.49 27.94
N VAL A 142 -1.01 -9.32 27.61
CA VAL A 142 -1.92 -10.42 27.24
C VAL A 142 -1.46 -11.06 25.95
N TYR A 143 -1.19 -10.23 24.92
CA TYR A 143 -0.68 -10.71 23.64
C TYR A 143 0.62 -11.51 23.79
N ASN A 144 1.57 -10.99 24.55
CA ASN A 144 2.85 -11.66 24.79
C ASN A 144 2.67 -12.99 25.55
N ALA A 145 1.78 -13.05 26.55
CA ALA A 145 1.51 -14.27 27.29
C ALA A 145 0.99 -15.39 26.36
N GLU A 146 0.09 -15.07 25.44
CA GLU A 146 -0.40 -16.03 24.43
C GLU A 146 0.70 -16.52 23.48
N LYS A 147 1.58 -15.61 23.05
CA LYS A 147 2.70 -15.96 22.16
C LYS A 147 3.74 -16.82 22.86
N PHE A 148 4.14 -16.45 24.07
CA PHE A 148 5.14 -17.19 24.85
C PHE A 148 4.63 -18.53 25.42
N ALA A 149 3.31 -18.76 25.42
CA ALA A 149 2.73 -20.06 25.76
C ALA A 149 3.02 -21.14 24.69
N LYS A 150 3.44 -20.72 23.48
CA LYS A 150 3.80 -21.63 22.38
C LYS A 150 5.32 -21.72 22.26
N PRO A 151 5.88 -22.87 21.85
CA PRO A 151 7.31 -22.97 21.57
C PRO A 151 7.68 -22.07 20.37
N PRO A 152 8.96 -21.61 20.28
CA PRO A 152 9.43 -20.89 19.11
C PRO A 152 9.17 -21.67 17.81
N HIS A 153 8.61 -20.99 16.81
CA HIS A 153 8.33 -21.58 15.50
C HIS A 153 8.47 -20.49 14.43
N GLN A 154 8.68 -20.93 13.20
CA GLN A 154 8.70 -20.01 12.04
C GLN A 154 7.26 -19.73 11.61
N ALA A 155 6.89 -18.44 11.58
CA ALA A 155 5.60 -17.98 11.08
C ALA A 155 5.78 -16.60 10.48
N HIS A 156 4.94 -16.23 9.52
CA HIS A 156 4.84 -14.86 9.07
C HIS A 156 3.91 -14.07 10.01
N PHE A 157 4.26 -12.83 10.29
CA PHE A 157 3.49 -12.01 11.25
C PHE A 157 2.03 -11.74 10.82
N THR A 158 1.70 -11.95 9.54
CA THR A 158 0.34 -11.81 9.01
C THR A 158 -0.44 -13.13 8.96
N ASP A 159 0.17 -14.27 9.27
CA ASP A 159 -0.49 -15.58 9.12
C ASP A 159 -1.78 -15.66 9.93
N GLU A 160 -1.77 -15.14 11.15
CA GLU A 160 -2.98 -15.09 11.99
C GLU A 160 -4.09 -14.21 11.41
N LEU A 161 -3.72 -13.12 10.72
CA LEU A 161 -4.69 -12.22 10.07
C LEU A 161 -5.29 -12.85 8.82
N LEU A 162 -4.55 -13.74 8.16
CA LEU A 162 -4.93 -14.42 6.93
C LEU A 162 -5.54 -15.81 7.18
N GLY A 163 -5.64 -16.25 8.45
CA GLY A 163 -6.17 -17.56 8.82
C GLY A 163 -5.31 -18.73 8.35
N LYS A 164 -3.98 -18.53 8.28
CA LYS A 164 -2.99 -19.55 7.85
C LYS A 164 -2.34 -20.23 9.03
#